data_281f214b0b65f2f2fa9976a4d4670860
#
_entry.id   281f214b0b65f2f2fa9976a4d4670860
#
_cell.length_a   1.000
_cell.length_b   1.000
_cell.length_c   1.000
_cell.angle_alpha   90.00
_cell.angle_beta   90.00
_cell.angle_gamma   90.00
#
_symmetry.space_group_name_H-M   'P 1'
#
loop_
_entity.id
_entity.type
_entity.pdbx_description
1 polymer ?
#
loop_
_entity_poly.entity_id
_entity_poly.type
_entity_poly.pdbx_seq_one_letter_code
_entity_poly.pdbx_strand_id
1 'polypeptide(L)'
;MLDNTVSSDSRQGLPGDATILLRQAQPADIPALLAIEERCFATDRLTRRSFHYLLTKAKATGLVEVHSGTVVGYALVSFHSGTSLARLYSFAVDPGHRGQGVAKRLLAAAEQAARSRDCIYLRLEVRRDNAAAIDLYKKAGYREFGVYTDYYEDHMEALRLEKRLGHSGPSAPLGGPLVPYYQQTLDFTCGPSALMMAMKALKPAEIELGRKLEIRLWRESTTVFMTSGHGGCGPFGLALAAARRGFAVDIHIKDNATPFLDSVRSDEKKEVMRIVHEDFLDELEGSGATVRHNTLSAQDMADAVAGGAIPIVLISSYRIYHEKFPHWVVVTGADDRFLYVHDPLVYDRHHAHIDRMNMPIPKADFERMARYGKAQLKAALLLRPQLSDRAADGSADGSAD
;
A
#
# COMPACT_ATOMS: atom_id res chain seq x y z
N MET A 1 18.72 -18.87 -21.62
CA MET A 1 18.49 -20.22 -22.15
C MET A 1 18.65 -21.18 -20.98
N LEU A 2 17.54 -21.60 -20.40
CA LEU A 2 17.46 -22.78 -19.55
C LEU A 2 16.10 -23.40 -19.87
N ASP A 3 16.24 -24.47 -20.61
CA ASP A 3 15.18 -25.39 -21.04
C ASP A 3 14.69 -26.15 -19.80
N ASN A 4 13.43 -26.08 -19.47
CA ASN A 4 12.80 -26.93 -18.47
C ASN A 4 11.63 -27.70 -19.13
N THR A 5 12.00 -28.71 -19.85
CA THR A 5 11.11 -29.80 -20.24
C THR A 5 10.74 -30.61 -19.01
N VAL A 6 9.52 -30.46 -18.51
CA VAL A 6 8.93 -31.37 -17.54
C VAL A 6 8.42 -32.59 -18.24
N SER A 7 8.98 -33.71 -17.86
CA SER A 7 8.73 -35.08 -18.28
C SER A 7 7.24 -35.43 -18.33
N SER A 8 6.82 -35.97 -19.46
CA SER A 8 5.53 -36.61 -19.69
C SER A 8 5.50 -37.97 -18.97
N ASP A 9 4.71 -38.08 -17.91
CA ASP A 9 4.35 -39.39 -17.34
C ASP A 9 3.05 -39.87 -17.98
N SER A 10 3.17 -40.92 -18.78
CA SER A 10 2.11 -41.60 -19.47
C SER A 10 1.32 -42.46 -18.50
N ARG A 11 0.14 -41.97 -18.05
CA ARG A 11 -0.90 -42.86 -17.50
C ARG A 11 -1.99 -43.08 -18.53
N GLN A 12 -2.11 -44.31 -18.98
CA GLN A 12 -3.25 -44.82 -19.74
C GLN A 12 -4.50 -44.71 -18.87
N GLY A 13 -5.37 -43.72 -19.15
CA GLY A 13 -6.67 -43.53 -18.52
C GLY A 13 -7.72 -44.45 -19.09
N LEU A 14 -8.54 -45.03 -18.22
CA LEU A 14 -9.78 -45.72 -18.51
C LEU A 14 -10.76 -44.77 -19.24
N PRO A 15 -11.60 -45.24 -20.17
CA PRO A 15 -12.56 -44.39 -20.87
C PRO A 15 -13.68 -43.96 -19.91
N GLY A 16 -13.67 -42.69 -19.53
CA GLY A 16 -14.64 -42.07 -18.62
C GLY A 16 -14.15 -40.92 -17.78
N ASP A 17 -12.85 -40.73 -17.59
CA ASP A 17 -12.31 -39.60 -16.79
C ASP A 17 -12.30 -38.33 -17.65
N ALA A 18 -13.16 -37.37 -17.30
CA ALA A 18 -13.12 -36.02 -17.84
C ALA A 18 -11.75 -35.42 -17.54
N THR A 19 -10.95 -35.16 -18.59
CA THR A 19 -9.62 -34.59 -18.47
C THR A 19 -9.74 -33.18 -17.84
N ILE A 20 -9.36 -33.04 -16.60
CA ILE A 20 -9.27 -31.74 -15.90
C ILE A 20 -7.86 -31.19 -16.12
N LEU A 21 -7.79 -30.00 -16.71
CA LEU A 21 -6.53 -29.31 -16.95
C LEU A 21 -6.59 -27.90 -16.34
N LEU A 22 -5.64 -27.60 -15.47
CA LEU A 22 -5.43 -26.24 -14.96
C LEU A 22 -4.18 -25.68 -15.65
N ARG A 23 -4.33 -24.54 -16.34
CA ARG A 23 -3.25 -23.93 -17.10
C ARG A 23 -3.32 -22.40 -17.09
N GLN A 24 -2.27 -21.76 -17.58
CA GLN A 24 -2.29 -20.34 -17.85
C GLN A 24 -3.30 -20.01 -18.97
N ALA A 25 -4.06 -18.91 -18.76
CA ALA A 25 -4.98 -18.39 -19.75
C ALA A 25 -4.23 -17.75 -20.92
N GLN A 26 -4.76 -17.92 -22.11
CA GLN A 26 -4.24 -17.38 -23.36
C GLN A 26 -5.25 -16.41 -23.98
N PRO A 27 -4.84 -15.50 -24.89
CA PRO A 27 -5.77 -14.61 -25.60
C PRO A 27 -6.88 -15.36 -26.35
N ALA A 28 -6.62 -16.59 -26.78
CA ALA A 28 -7.62 -17.45 -27.42
C ALA A 28 -8.77 -17.86 -26.47
N ASP A 29 -8.57 -17.81 -25.15
CA ASP A 29 -9.60 -18.15 -24.17
C ASP A 29 -10.60 -17.00 -23.94
N ILE A 30 -10.30 -15.78 -24.38
CA ILE A 30 -11.12 -14.59 -24.09
C ILE A 30 -12.61 -14.78 -24.42
N PRO A 31 -13.01 -15.41 -25.54
CA PRO A 31 -14.43 -15.66 -25.79
C PRO A 31 -15.11 -16.49 -24.69
N ALA A 32 -14.43 -17.52 -24.17
CA ALA A 32 -14.94 -18.36 -23.10
C ALA A 32 -14.98 -17.60 -21.75
N LEU A 33 -13.96 -16.77 -21.48
CA LEU A 33 -13.93 -15.92 -20.28
C LEU A 33 -15.10 -14.93 -20.27
N LEU A 34 -15.38 -14.27 -21.39
CA LEU A 34 -16.52 -13.36 -21.53
C LEU A 34 -17.86 -14.07 -21.31
N ALA A 35 -18.01 -15.28 -21.83
CA ALA A 35 -19.22 -16.07 -21.62
C ALA A 35 -19.41 -16.49 -20.15
N ILE A 36 -18.31 -16.72 -19.39
CA ILE A 36 -18.37 -16.96 -17.95
C ILE A 36 -18.75 -15.68 -17.21
N GLU A 37 -18.13 -14.53 -17.56
CA GLU A 37 -18.47 -13.21 -16.99
C GLU A 37 -19.97 -12.92 -17.10
N GLU A 38 -20.53 -13.12 -18.31
CA GLU A 38 -21.95 -12.86 -18.57
C GLU A 38 -22.88 -13.73 -17.72
N ARG A 39 -22.49 -15.00 -17.47
CA ARG A 39 -23.27 -15.91 -16.62
C ARG A 39 -23.09 -15.69 -15.11
N CYS A 40 -21.95 -15.11 -14.70
CA CYS A 40 -21.59 -15.00 -13.30
C CYS A 40 -21.88 -13.65 -12.68
N PHE A 41 -21.82 -12.56 -13.44
CA PHE A 41 -21.92 -11.20 -12.94
C PHE A 41 -23.05 -10.42 -13.63
N ALA A 42 -23.85 -9.71 -12.84
CA ALA A 42 -24.89 -8.82 -13.34
C ALA A 42 -24.29 -7.46 -13.79
N THR A 43 -23.38 -6.92 -12.98
CA THR A 43 -22.68 -5.64 -13.16
C THR A 43 -21.17 -5.84 -13.11
N ASP A 44 -20.38 -4.80 -13.28
CA ASP A 44 -18.90 -4.78 -13.11
C ASP A 44 -18.14 -5.83 -13.97
N ARG A 45 -18.69 -6.18 -15.12
CA ARG A 45 -18.13 -7.20 -16.01
C ARG A 45 -16.86 -6.73 -16.68
N LEU A 46 -15.88 -7.63 -16.78
CA LEU A 46 -14.69 -7.40 -17.58
C LEU A 46 -15.01 -7.42 -19.08
N THR A 47 -14.49 -6.40 -19.77
CA THR A 47 -14.63 -6.30 -21.23
C THR A 47 -13.57 -7.14 -21.96
N ARG A 48 -13.78 -7.42 -23.26
CA ARG A 48 -12.77 -8.04 -24.13
C ARG A 48 -11.43 -7.28 -24.08
N ARG A 49 -11.49 -5.94 -24.06
CA ARG A 49 -10.30 -5.08 -23.98
C ARG A 49 -9.58 -5.25 -22.64
N SER A 50 -10.32 -5.35 -21.55
CA SER A 50 -9.76 -5.56 -20.20
C SER A 50 -9.07 -6.94 -20.12
N PHE A 51 -9.71 -8.01 -20.58
CA PHE A 51 -9.08 -9.33 -20.62
C PHE A 51 -7.81 -9.33 -21.49
N HIS A 52 -7.88 -8.77 -22.69
CA HIS A 52 -6.72 -8.70 -23.58
C HIS A 52 -5.56 -7.95 -22.92
N TYR A 53 -5.83 -6.81 -22.28
CA TYR A 53 -4.83 -6.04 -21.55
C TYR A 53 -4.21 -6.84 -20.40
N LEU A 54 -5.05 -7.48 -19.57
CA LEU A 54 -4.61 -8.26 -18.41
C LEU A 54 -3.78 -9.49 -18.80
N LEU A 55 -4.12 -10.14 -19.91
CA LEU A 55 -3.40 -11.33 -20.37
C LEU A 55 -2.13 -11.03 -21.17
N THR A 56 -1.96 -9.80 -21.73
CA THR A 56 -0.86 -9.52 -22.66
C THR A 56 0.04 -8.37 -22.29
N LYS A 57 -0.44 -7.40 -21.51
CA LYS A 57 0.26 -6.13 -21.21
C LYS A 57 0.47 -5.88 -19.73
N ALA A 58 -0.51 -6.22 -18.90
CA ALA A 58 -0.46 -5.97 -17.47
C ALA A 58 0.52 -6.91 -16.76
N LYS A 59 1.00 -6.49 -15.59
CA LYS A 59 1.70 -7.38 -14.65
C LYS A 59 0.67 -8.29 -13.97
N ALA A 60 0.15 -9.25 -14.71
CA ALA A 60 -0.88 -10.16 -14.25
C ALA A 60 -0.62 -11.60 -14.72
N THR A 61 -1.29 -12.55 -14.11
CA THR A 61 -1.35 -13.94 -14.54
C THR A 61 -2.82 -14.35 -14.60
N GLY A 62 -3.26 -14.77 -15.78
CA GLY A 62 -4.55 -15.43 -15.96
C GLY A 62 -4.40 -16.94 -15.82
N LEU A 63 -5.33 -17.59 -15.13
CA LEU A 63 -5.41 -19.03 -14.94
C LEU A 63 -6.79 -19.51 -15.39
N VAL A 64 -6.86 -20.64 -16.05
CA VAL A 64 -8.13 -21.29 -16.44
C VAL A 64 -8.13 -22.75 -16.02
N GLU A 65 -9.30 -23.23 -15.63
CA GLU A 65 -9.56 -24.65 -15.50
C GLU A 65 -10.42 -25.12 -16.69
N VAL A 66 -9.99 -26.20 -17.32
CA VAL A 66 -10.59 -26.75 -18.54
C VAL A 66 -11.04 -28.17 -18.27
N HIS A 67 -12.30 -28.47 -18.53
CA HIS A 67 -12.87 -29.80 -18.48
C HIS A 67 -13.23 -30.27 -19.88
N SER A 68 -12.62 -31.36 -20.35
CA SER A 68 -12.86 -31.93 -21.67
C SER A 68 -12.84 -30.88 -22.81
N GLY A 69 -11.84 -29.96 -22.75
CA GLY A 69 -11.66 -28.92 -23.76
C GLY A 69 -12.47 -27.61 -23.50
N THR A 70 -13.37 -27.59 -22.56
CA THR A 70 -14.19 -26.40 -22.22
C THR A 70 -13.67 -25.70 -21.02
N VAL A 71 -13.46 -24.37 -21.10
CA VAL A 71 -13.08 -23.52 -19.96
C VAL A 71 -14.28 -23.41 -19.01
N VAL A 72 -14.12 -23.84 -17.76
CA VAL A 72 -15.18 -23.89 -16.74
C VAL A 72 -15.01 -22.90 -15.60
N GLY A 73 -13.86 -22.22 -15.53
CA GLY A 73 -13.61 -21.18 -14.55
C GLY A 73 -12.26 -20.52 -14.79
N TYR A 74 -12.05 -19.36 -14.18
CA TYR A 74 -10.81 -18.62 -14.31
C TYR A 74 -10.47 -17.84 -13.03
N ALA A 75 -9.19 -17.46 -12.91
CA ALA A 75 -8.65 -16.54 -11.93
C ALA A 75 -7.70 -15.56 -12.60
N LEU A 76 -7.82 -14.26 -12.33
CA LEU A 76 -6.89 -13.22 -12.74
C LEU A 76 -6.16 -12.69 -11.52
N VAL A 77 -4.84 -12.84 -11.48
CA VAL A 77 -3.98 -12.34 -10.40
C VAL A 77 -3.12 -11.21 -10.92
N SER A 78 -3.27 -10.03 -10.36
CA SER A 78 -2.42 -8.87 -10.65
C SER A 78 -1.35 -8.69 -9.59
N PHE A 79 -0.19 -8.12 -9.99
CA PHE A 79 0.98 -7.94 -9.14
C PHE A 79 1.33 -6.47 -9.02
N HIS A 80 1.48 -6.00 -7.80
CA HIS A 80 1.77 -4.61 -7.52
C HIS A 80 3.27 -4.34 -7.61
N SER A 81 3.66 -3.46 -8.54
CA SER A 81 5.08 -3.09 -8.72
C SER A 81 5.69 -2.51 -7.45
N GLY A 82 6.95 -2.85 -7.17
CA GLY A 82 7.67 -2.34 -6.01
C GLY A 82 7.22 -2.88 -4.66
N THR A 83 6.28 -3.82 -4.63
CA THR A 83 5.77 -4.45 -3.41
C THR A 83 5.77 -5.98 -3.54
N SER A 84 5.61 -6.68 -2.43
CA SER A 84 5.37 -8.14 -2.39
C SER A 84 3.88 -8.46 -2.20
N LEU A 85 3.02 -7.74 -2.91
CA LEU A 85 1.57 -7.85 -2.87
C LEU A 85 1.01 -8.35 -4.20
N ALA A 86 0.16 -9.37 -4.14
CA ALA A 86 -0.70 -9.81 -5.24
C ALA A 86 -2.16 -9.55 -4.91
N ARG A 87 -2.97 -9.36 -5.96
CA ARG A 87 -4.41 -9.19 -5.86
C ARG A 87 -5.13 -10.17 -6.78
N LEU A 88 -6.08 -10.91 -6.25
CA LEU A 88 -7.05 -11.67 -7.05
C LEU A 88 -8.06 -10.69 -7.64
N TYR A 89 -7.77 -10.25 -8.87
CA TYR A 89 -8.47 -9.15 -9.54
C TYR A 89 -9.87 -9.53 -10.00
N SER A 90 -10.02 -10.73 -10.59
CA SER A 90 -11.30 -11.32 -10.96
C SER A 90 -11.25 -12.84 -10.85
N PHE A 91 -12.35 -13.43 -10.45
CA PHE A 91 -12.45 -14.86 -10.19
C PHE A 91 -13.89 -15.36 -10.41
N ALA A 92 -14.05 -16.32 -11.31
CA ALA A 92 -15.36 -16.87 -11.60
C ALA A 92 -15.32 -18.35 -11.95
N VAL A 93 -16.39 -19.05 -11.59
CA VAL A 93 -16.66 -20.44 -11.97
C VAL A 93 -18.03 -20.51 -12.62
N ASP A 94 -18.06 -21.10 -13.79
CA ASP A 94 -19.30 -21.36 -14.56
C ASP A 94 -20.38 -21.99 -13.64
N PRO A 95 -21.61 -21.45 -13.60
CA PRO A 95 -22.66 -21.97 -12.73
C PRO A 95 -22.88 -23.48 -12.85
N GLY A 96 -22.77 -24.05 -14.07
CA GLY A 96 -22.93 -25.48 -14.31
C GLY A 96 -21.81 -26.37 -13.74
N HIS A 97 -20.70 -25.77 -13.30
CA HIS A 97 -19.53 -26.48 -12.78
C HIS A 97 -19.24 -26.15 -11.31
N ARG A 98 -20.15 -25.43 -10.65
CA ARG A 98 -20.06 -25.17 -9.19
C ARG A 98 -20.24 -26.45 -8.38
N GLY A 99 -19.72 -26.48 -7.16
CA GLY A 99 -19.76 -27.66 -6.29
C GLY A 99 -18.74 -28.76 -6.65
N GLN A 100 -18.03 -28.67 -7.78
CA GLN A 100 -17.07 -29.66 -8.27
C GLN A 100 -15.61 -29.37 -7.86
N GLY A 101 -15.37 -28.44 -6.93
CA GLY A 101 -14.04 -28.09 -6.43
C GLY A 101 -13.24 -27.14 -7.33
N VAL A 102 -13.78 -26.71 -8.48
CA VAL A 102 -13.13 -25.78 -9.45
C VAL A 102 -12.60 -24.52 -8.75
N ALA A 103 -13.44 -23.86 -7.94
CA ALA A 103 -13.03 -22.65 -7.21
C ALA A 103 -11.84 -22.90 -6.27
N LYS A 104 -11.82 -24.02 -5.56
CA LYS A 104 -10.71 -24.40 -4.69
C LYS A 104 -9.40 -24.57 -5.43
N ARG A 105 -9.43 -25.28 -6.59
CA ARG A 105 -8.22 -25.53 -7.39
C ARG A 105 -7.70 -24.25 -8.03
N LEU A 106 -8.56 -23.40 -8.59
CA LEU A 106 -8.20 -22.11 -9.14
C LEU A 106 -7.63 -21.16 -8.08
N LEU A 107 -8.23 -21.11 -6.89
CA LEU A 107 -7.72 -20.28 -5.79
C LEU A 107 -6.34 -20.75 -5.33
N ALA A 108 -6.12 -22.06 -5.17
CA ALA A 108 -4.83 -22.63 -4.83
C ALA A 108 -3.76 -22.30 -5.89
N ALA A 109 -4.13 -22.36 -7.19
CA ALA A 109 -3.24 -21.98 -8.28
C ALA A 109 -2.95 -20.48 -8.31
N ALA A 110 -3.92 -19.62 -7.98
CA ALA A 110 -3.72 -18.18 -7.84
C ALA A 110 -2.74 -17.87 -6.68
N GLU A 111 -2.88 -18.55 -5.55
CA GLU A 111 -1.93 -18.44 -4.42
C GLU A 111 -0.52 -18.91 -4.83
N GLN A 112 -0.41 -20.00 -5.57
CA GLN A 112 0.87 -20.48 -6.08
C GLN A 112 1.50 -19.51 -7.08
N ALA A 113 0.72 -18.92 -7.98
CA ALA A 113 1.18 -17.89 -8.90
C ALA A 113 1.69 -16.63 -8.16
N ALA A 114 1.07 -16.28 -7.04
CA ALA A 114 1.54 -15.20 -6.19
C ALA A 114 2.85 -15.56 -5.48
N ARG A 115 2.97 -16.78 -4.91
CA ARG A 115 4.21 -17.25 -4.28
C ARG A 115 5.38 -17.31 -5.25
N SER A 116 5.18 -17.77 -6.48
CA SER A 116 6.24 -17.83 -7.49
C SER A 116 6.76 -16.47 -7.95
N ARG A 117 6.12 -15.39 -7.53
CA ARG A 117 6.55 -13.98 -7.74
C ARG A 117 6.95 -13.30 -6.42
N ASP A 118 7.30 -14.06 -5.39
CA ASP A 118 7.72 -13.56 -4.09
C ASP A 118 6.69 -12.66 -3.39
N CYS A 119 5.40 -12.81 -3.74
CA CYS A 119 4.35 -12.12 -3.02
C CYS A 119 4.05 -12.84 -1.70
N ILE A 120 3.98 -12.07 -0.62
CA ILE A 120 3.70 -12.59 0.72
C ILE A 120 2.23 -12.44 1.13
N TYR A 121 1.46 -11.66 0.38
CA TYR A 121 0.01 -11.55 0.53
C TYR A 121 -0.69 -11.72 -0.81
N LEU A 122 -1.85 -12.40 -0.76
CA LEU A 122 -2.87 -12.33 -1.79
C LEU A 122 -4.11 -11.68 -1.19
N ARG A 123 -4.56 -10.58 -1.79
CA ARG A 123 -5.72 -9.79 -1.37
C ARG A 123 -6.81 -9.87 -2.42
N LEU A 124 -8.05 -9.66 -1.99
CA LEU A 124 -9.21 -9.62 -2.86
C LEU A 124 -10.32 -8.77 -2.25
N GLU A 125 -11.21 -8.32 -3.10
CA GLU A 125 -12.48 -7.70 -2.73
C GLU A 125 -13.63 -8.65 -3.12
N VAL A 126 -14.59 -8.79 -2.23
CA VAL A 126 -15.78 -9.62 -2.46
C VAL A 126 -17.03 -8.88 -2.03
N ARG A 127 -18.08 -8.96 -2.84
CA ARG A 127 -19.38 -8.36 -2.49
C ARG A 127 -19.84 -8.86 -1.13
N ARG A 128 -20.32 -7.94 -0.28
CA ARG A 128 -20.76 -8.26 1.08
C ARG A 128 -21.93 -9.24 1.12
N ASP A 129 -22.74 -9.27 0.08
CA ASP A 129 -23.87 -10.18 -0.07
C ASP A 129 -23.50 -11.55 -0.68
N ASN A 130 -22.27 -11.75 -1.15
CA ASN A 130 -21.82 -13.02 -1.73
C ASN A 130 -21.33 -14.01 -0.64
N ALA A 131 -22.27 -14.53 0.14
CA ALA A 131 -21.98 -15.43 1.25
C ALA A 131 -21.18 -16.67 0.84
N ALA A 132 -21.46 -17.22 -0.36
CA ALA A 132 -20.76 -18.43 -0.86
C ALA A 132 -19.28 -18.17 -1.15
N ALA A 133 -18.93 -17.04 -1.75
CA ALA A 133 -17.55 -16.66 -2.01
C ALA A 133 -16.82 -16.31 -0.71
N ILE A 134 -17.47 -15.57 0.20
CA ILE A 134 -16.93 -15.23 1.53
C ILE A 134 -16.58 -16.51 2.30
N ASP A 135 -17.46 -17.48 2.33
CA ASP A 135 -17.25 -18.78 3.00
C ASP A 135 -16.08 -19.56 2.37
N LEU A 136 -15.99 -19.58 1.03
CA LEU A 136 -14.86 -20.17 0.31
C LEU A 136 -13.52 -19.55 0.75
N TYR A 137 -13.44 -18.23 0.77
CA TYR A 137 -12.20 -17.54 1.14
C TYR A 137 -11.87 -17.72 2.62
N LYS A 138 -12.82 -17.62 3.52
CA LYS A 138 -12.60 -17.88 4.96
C LYS A 138 -12.12 -19.31 5.20
N LYS A 139 -12.71 -20.31 4.56
CA LYS A 139 -12.25 -21.71 4.62
C LYS A 139 -10.87 -21.93 4.02
N ALA A 140 -10.48 -21.09 3.06
CA ALA A 140 -9.13 -21.09 2.50
C ALA A 140 -8.10 -20.33 3.36
N GLY A 141 -8.51 -19.73 4.50
CA GLY A 141 -7.62 -19.04 5.44
C GLY A 141 -7.46 -17.54 5.17
N TYR A 142 -8.34 -16.96 4.37
CA TYR A 142 -8.42 -15.50 4.23
C TYR A 142 -9.10 -14.87 5.44
N ARG A 143 -8.62 -13.70 5.85
CA ARG A 143 -9.19 -12.89 6.92
C ARG A 143 -9.63 -11.54 6.40
N GLU A 144 -10.66 -10.99 6.99
CA GLU A 144 -11.11 -9.64 6.72
C GLU A 144 -10.13 -8.62 7.32
N PHE A 145 -9.82 -7.58 6.56
CA PHE A 145 -8.96 -6.49 7.02
C PHE A 145 -9.50 -5.10 6.68
N GLY A 146 -10.67 -5.00 6.07
CA GLY A 146 -11.33 -3.75 5.76
C GLY A 146 -12.59 -3.90 4.91
N VAL A 147 -13.23 -2.78 4.66
CA VAL A 147 -14.43 -2.65 3.82
C VAL A 147 -14.23 -1.46 2.90
N TYR A 148 -14.65 -1.58 1.65
CA TYR A 148 -14.89 -0.45 0.77
C TYR A 148 -16.38 -0.19 0.70
N THR A 149 -16.80 1.01 1.11
CA THR A 149 -18.17 1.48 0.90
C THR A 149 -18.33 1.97 -0.53
N ASP A 150 -19.53 1.80 -1.11
CA ASP A 150 -19.84 2.30 -2.45
C ASP A 150 -18.87 1.80 -3.54
N TYR A 151 -18.61 0.49 -3.52
CA TYR A 151 -17.56 -0.10 -4.33
C TYR A 151 -18.03 -0.57 -5.71
N TYR A 152 -19.17 -1.26 -5.76
CA TYR A 152 -19.76 -1.79 -6.99
C TYR A 152 -20.67 -0.77 -7.65
N GLU A 153 -20.96 -0.94 -8.95
CA GLU A 153 -21.84 -0.03 -9.71
C GLU A 153 -23.23 0.16 -9.06
N ASP A 154 -23.69 -0.82 -8.32
CA ASP A 154 -24.96 -0.79 -7.58
C ASP A 154 -24.80 -0.28 -6.11
N HIS A 155 -23.69 0.38 -5.80
CA HIS A 155 -23.36 0.94 -4.48
C HIS A 155 -23.17 -0.11 -3.37
N MET A 156 -23.10 -1.41 -3.71
CA MET A 156 -22.83 -2.45 -2.72
C MET A 156 -21.39 -2.34 -2.18
N GLU A 157 -21.24 -2.60 -0.89
CA GLU A 157 -19.94 -2.65 -0.24
C GLU A 157 -19.14 -3.89 -0.65
N ALA A 158 -17.81 -3.76 -0.65
CA ALA A 158 -16.88 -4.86 -0.78
C ALA A 158 -16.18 -5.15 0.55
N LEU A 159 -16.23 -6.39 1.00
CA LEU A 159 -15.33 -6.87 2.04
C LEU A 159 -13.93 -7.06 1.44
N ARG A 160 -12.91 -6.61 2.15
CA ARG A 160 -11.52 -6.78 1.78
C ARG A 160 -10.93 -7.94 2.55
N LEU A 161 -10.51 -8.96 1.85
CA LEU A 161 -9.95 -10.17 2.43
C LEU A 161 -8.49 -10.33 2.02
N GLU A 162 -7.66 -10.81 2.94
CA GLU A 162 -6.25 -11.09 2.69
C GLU A 162 -5.85 -12.46 3.23
N LYS A 163 -4.88 -13.08 2.56
CA LYS A 163 -4.17 -14.28 3.06
C LYS A 163 -2.68 -14.08 2.97
N ARG A 164 -1.97 -14.37 4.07
CA ARG A 164 -0.52 -14.45 4.06
C ARG A 164 -0.07 -15.76 3.39
N LEU A 165 0.78 -15.65 2.38
CA LEU A 165 1.22 -16.78 1.55
C LEU A 165 2.58 -17.35 1.95
N GLY A 166 3.38 -16.60 2.70
CA GLY A 166 4.74 -16.94 3.08
C GLY A 166 4.85 -17.82 4.34
N HIS A 167 6.02 -18.41 4.56
CA HIS A 167 6.33 -19.20 5.73
C HIS A 167 6.25 -18.39 7.02
N SER A 168 6.01 -19.09 8.11
CA SER A 168 5.80 -18.66 9.49
C SER A 168 6.71 -17.54 9.97
N GLY A 169 6.28 -16.31 9.83
CA GLY A 169 6.72 -15.18 10.62
C GLY A 169 5.50 -14.62 11.36
N PRO A 170 5.65 -13.77 12.37
CA PRO A 170 4.53 -13.24 13.13
C PRO A 170 3.47 -12.63 12.24
N SER A 171 2.22 -12.94 12.53
CA SER A 171 1.02 -12.67 11.70
C SER A 171 0.56 -11.21 11.72
N ALA A 172 1.23 -10.34 12.45
CA ALA A 172 0.89 -8.91 12.58
C ALA A 172 2.14 -8.06 12.33
N PRO A 173 2.00 -6.82 11.88
CA PRO A 173 3.07 -5.84 11.94
C PRO A 173 3.56 -5.79 13.39
N LEU A 174 4.85 -6.05 13.63
CA LEU A 174 5.39 -6.10 14.96
C LEU A 174 5.45 -4.71 15.57
N GLY A 175 4.76 -4.54 16.70
CA GLY A 175 5.18 -3.66 17.77
C GLY A 175 4.84 -2.17 17.71
N GLY A 176 4.03 -1.70 16.76
CA GLY A 176 3.66 -0.29 16.67
C GLY A 176 2.16 -0.02 16.92
N PRO A 177 1.77 1.24 17.16
CA PRO A 177 0.37 1.63 17.21
C PRO A 177 -0.34 1.35 15.89
N LEU A 178 -1.62 0.97 15.95
CA LEU A 178 -2.42 0.74 14.75
C LEU A 178 -2.60 2.07 13.98
N VAL A 179 -1.99 2.16 12.81
CA VAL A 179 -2.09 3.35 11.95
C VAL A 179 -3.34 3.26 11.09
N PRO A 180 -4.32 4.17 11.24
CA PRO A 180 -5.48 4.20 10.37
C PRO A 180 -5.10 4.70 8.98
N TYR A 181 -5.77 4.19 7.94
CA TYR A 181 -5.53 4.63 6.57
C TYR A 181 -6.39 5.86 6.22
N TYR A 182 -5.77 6.85 5.58
CA TYR A 182 -6.44 8.01 4.98
C TYR A 182 -5.91 8.24 3.57
N GLN A 183 -6.81 8.25 2.60
CA GLN A 183 -6.50 8.54 1.20
C GLN A 183 -6.47 10.05 0.97
N GLN A 184 -5.38 10.58 0.40
CA GLN A 184 -5.30 12.01 0.05
C GLN A 184 -6.42 12.40 -0.91
N THR A 185 -6.91 13.63 -0.78
CA THR A 185 -8.00 14.13 -1.63
C THR A 185 -7.52 15.01 -2.78
N LEU A 186 -6.26 15.41 -2.80
CA LEU A 186 -5.61 16.24 -3.82
C LEU A 186 -4.21 15.70 -4.14
N ASP A 187 -3.74 15.96 -5.36
CA ASP A 187 -2.49 15.38 -5.91
C ASP A 187 -1.21 15.80 -5.15
N PHE A 188 -1.27 16.89 -4.38
CA PHE A 188 -0.13 17.47 -3.67
C PHE A 188 -0.19 17.30 -2.14
N THR A 189 -1.14 16.54 -1.62
CA THR A 189 -1.38 16.41 -0.17
C THR A 189 -0.89 15.09 0.44
N CYS A 190 0.02 14.37 -0.21
CA CYS A 190 0.58 13.12 0.32
C CYS A 190 1.26 13.31 1.69
N GLY A 191 2.04 14.38 1.87
CA GLY A 191 2.68 14.71 3.15
C GLY A 191 1.68 14.96 4.28
N PRO A 192 0.74 15.89 4.12
CA PRO A 192 -0.36 16.09 5.06
C PRO A 192 -1.11 14.82 5.42
N SER A 193 -1.50 14.02 4.43
CA SER A 193 -2.25 12.78 4.65
C SER A 193 -1.43 11.74 5.41
N ALA A 194 -0.14 11.61 5.09
CA ALA A 194 0.79 10.76 5.83
C ALA A 194 0.93 11.24 7.30
N LEU A 195 1.07 12.55 7.49
CA LEU A 195 1.15 13.14 8.82
C LEU A 195 -0.13 12.93 9.64
N MET A 196 -1.30 13.10 9.02
CA MET A 196 -2.60 12.86 9.65
C MET A 196 -2.74 11.42 10.14
N MET A 197 -2.35 10.43 9.34
CA MET A 197 -2.39 9.02 9.71
C MET A 197 -1.51 8.73 10.92
N ALA A 198 -0.27 9.25 10.93
CA ALA A 198 0.65 9.08 12.04
C ALA A 198 0.16 9.76 13.32
N MET A 199 -0.30 11.00 13.23
CA MET A 199 -0.87 11.74 14.38
C MET A 199 -2.11 11.04 14.96
N LYS A 200 -3.02 10.55 14.10
CA LYS A 200 -4.22 9.83 14.54
C LYS A 200 -3.88 8.54 15.28
N ALA A 201 -2.86 7.81 14.83
CA ALA A 201 -2.42 6.61 15.52
C ALA A 201 -1.86 6.91 16.94
N LEU A 202 -1.14 8.01 17.09
CA LEU A 202 -0.51 8.41 18.37
C LEU A 202 -1.48 9.09 19.33
N LYS A 203 -2.43 9.86 18.81
CA LYS A 203 -3.44 10.59 19.61
C LYS A 203 -4.86 10.37 19.03
N PRO A 204 -5.43 9.17 19.17
CA PRO A 204 -6.67 8.79 18.50
C PRO A 204 -7.90 9.63 18.91
N ALA A 205 -7.93 10.16 20.12
CA ALA A 205 -9.04 10.99 20.60
C ALA A 205 -8.94 12.46 20.13
N GLU A 206 -7.73 12.97 19.85
CA GLU A 206 -7.51 14.37 19.54
C GLU A 206 -7.52 14.69 18.04
N ILE A 207 -7.16 13.70 17.20
CA ILE A 207 -7.01 13.90 15.76
C ILE A 207 -8.20 13.32 15.02
N GLU A 208 -8.93 14.14 14.29
CA GLU A 208 -10.00 13.74 13.38
C GLU A 208 -9.49 13.77 11.94
N LEU A 209 -9.53 12.61 11.26
CA LEU A 209 -9.13 12.51 9.85
C LEU A 209 -10.19 13.15 8.97
N GLY A 210 -9.79 14.09 8.12
CA GLY A 210 -10.71 14.73 7.22
C GLY A 210 -10.08 15.81 6.36
N ARG A 211 -10.76 16.15 5.27
CA ARG A 211 -10.28 17.07 4.24
C ARG A 211 -9.90 18.46 4.78
N LYS A 212 -10.58 18.94 5.83
CA LYS A 212 -10.26 20.24 6.43
C LYS A 212 -8.88 20.20 7.10
N LEU A 213 -8.55 19.13 7.81
CA LEU A 213 -7.24 18.96 8.43
C LEU A 213 -6.15 18.76 7.39
N GLU A 214 -6.41 17.97 6.34
CA GLU A 214 -5.51 17.77 5.21
C GLU A 214 -5.07 19.09 4.57
N ILE A 215 -6.02 19.96 4.22
CA ILE A 215 -5.73 21.27 3.63
C ILE A 215 -5.05 22.22 4.63
N ARG A 216 -5.40 22.17 5.91
CA ARG A 216 -4.75 22.99 6.94
C ARG A 216 -3.28 22.63 7.07
N LEU A 217 -2.96 21.32 7.17
CA LEU A 217 -1.59 20.84 7.25
C LEU A 217 -0.79 21.18 5.99
N TRP A 218 -1.41 21.08 4.81
CA TRP A 218 -0.76 21.50 3.58
C TRP A 218 -0.40 22.99 3.59
N ARG A 219 -1.31 23.87 3.99
CA ARG A 219 -1.05 25.32 4.10
C ARG A 219 0.07 25.65 5.08
N GLU A 220 0.21 24.89 6.15
CA GLU A 220 1.22 25.08 7.19
C GLU A 220 2.60 24.50 6.82
N SER A 221 2.67 23.61 5.82
CA SER A 221 3.87 22.81 5.51
C SER A 221 4.34 22.93 4.06
N THR A 222 3.62 23.69 3.22
CA THR A 222 3.92 23.74 1.76
C THR A 222 5.23 24.46 1.48
N THR A 223 6.00 23.91 0.53
CA THR A 223 7.17 24.60 -0.06
C THR A 223 6.79 25.66 -1.09
N VAL A 224 5.49 25.96 -1.23
CA VAL A 224 4.84 26.92 -2.14
C VAL A 224 4.94 26.52 -3.60
N PHE A 225 6.14 26.20 -4.11
CA PHE A 225 6.35 25.86 -5.52
C PHE A 225 6.95 24.47 -5.69
N MET A 226 6.58 23.84 -6.81
CA MET A 226 7.23 22.67 -7.40
C MET A 226 7.26 22.82 -8.94
N THR A 227 7.75 21.80 -9.65
CA THR A 227 7.93 21.80 -11.12
C THR A 227 6.66 22.20 -11.88
N SER A 228 5.50 21.75 -11.40
CA SER A 228 4.18 22.06 -11.97
C SER A 228 3.13 22.11 -10.88
N GLY A 229 2.27 23.13 -10.91
CA GLY A 229 1.13 23.25 -10.00
C GLY A 229 1.49 23.74 -8.60
N HIS A 230 0.73 23.27 -7.62
CA HIS A 230 0.91 23.60 -6.21
C HIS A 230 2.11 22.88 -5.61
N GLY A 231 2.81 23.53 -4.68
CA GLY A 231 3.91 22.93 -3.95
C GLY A 231 3.43 21.78 -3.06
N GLY A 232 4.25 20.71 -3.00
CA GLY A 232 4.12 19.69 -1.97
C GLY A 232 4.62 20.20 -0.62
N CYS A 233 4.86 19.29 0.31
CA CYS A 233 5.37 19.62 1.66
C CYS A 233 6.79 19.12 1.85
N GLY A 234 7.63 19.95 2.48
CA GLY A 234 8.97 19.60 2.88
C GLY A 234 9.01 18.97 4.28
N PRO A 235 10.14 18.32 4.65
CA PRO A 235 10.29 17.69 5.96
C PRO A 235 10.16 18.66 7.12
N PHE A 236 10.69 19.87 6.99
CA PHE A 236 10.70 20.89 8.05
C PHE A 236 9.30 21.41 8.35
N GLY A 237 8.54 21.80 7.30
CA GLY A 237 7.16 22.26 7.48
C GLY A 237 6.23 21.17 8.04
N LEU A 238 6.38 19.89 7.60
CA LEU A 238 5.60 18.78 8.16
C LEU A 238 5.93 18.54 9.64
N ALA A 239 7.21 18.61 10.00
CA ALA A 239 7.65 18.46 11.39
C ALA A 239 7.11 19.58 12.28
N LEU A 240 7.19 20.82 11.82
CA LEU A 240 6.67 21.99 12.53
C LEU A 240 5.15 21.89 12.73
N ALA A 241 4.41 21.48 11.71
CA ALA A 241 2.96 21.29 11.81
C ALA A 241 2.57 20.21 12.84
N ALA A 242 3.41 19.16 12.99
CA ALA A 242 3.23 18.15 14.03
C ALA A 242 3.61 18.68 15.42
N ALA A 243 4.76 19.36 15.54
CA ALA A 243 5.24 19.92 16.80
C ALA A 243 4.24 20.92 17.41
N ARG A 244 3.65 21.78 16.58
CA ARG A 244 2.57 22.72 16.98
C ARG A 244 1.32 22.01 17.54
N ARG A 245 1.18 20.70 17.29
CA ARG A 245 0.07 19.85 17.80
C ARG A 245 0.51 18.96 18.97
N GLY A 246 1.67 19.26 19.56
CA GLY A 246 2.18 18.58 20.73
C GLY A 246 2.68 17.16 20.43
N PHE A 247 3.34 16.97 19.29
CA PHE A 247 4.10 15.77 18.98
C PHE A 247 5.60 16.04 19.06
N ALA A 248 6.36 15.10 19.60
CA ALA A 248 7.81 15.11 19.47
C ALA A 248 8.19 14.57 18.08
N VAL A 249 9.06 15.28 17.36
CA VAL A 249 9.45 14.95 16.01
C VAL A 249 10.94 15.01 15.83
N ASP A 250 11.56 13.89 15.42
CA ASP A 250 12.94 13.88 14.93
C ASP A 250 12.92 13.95 13.39
N ILE A 251 13.59 14.96 12.82
CA ILE A 251 13.78 15.13 11.38
C ILE A 251 15.13 14.52 11.01
N HIS A 252 15.13 13.43 10.25
CA HIS A 252 16.34 12.80 9.75
C HIS A 252 16.59 13.21 8.31
N ILE A 253 17.61 14.01 8.09
CA ILE A 253 18.00 14.53 6.77
C ILE A 253 19.51 14.73 6.72
N LYS A 254 20.13 14.67 5.56
CA LYS A 254 21.58 14.75 5.41
C LYS A 254 22.14 16.12 5.81
N ASP A 255 21.47 17.19 5.38
CA ASP A 255 21.86 18.58 5.61
C ASP A 255 20.62 19.50 5.57
N ASN A 256 20.81 20.78 5.86
CA ASN A 256 19.75 21.80 5.84
C ASN A 256 19.55 22.44 4.46
N ALA A 257 20.00 21.83 3.37
CA ALA A 257 19.75 22.37 2.05
C ALA A 257 18.24 22.44 1.76
N THR A 258 17.83 23.49 1.05
CA THR A 258 16.43 23.71 0.67
C THR A 258 15.91 22.53 -0.13
N PRO A 259 14.96 21.71 0.39
CA PRO A 259 14.46 20.55 -0.32
C PRO A 259 13.78 20.92 -1.64
N PHE A 260 13.92 20.04 -2.64
CA PHE A 260 13.25 20.16 -3.95
C PHE A 260 13.63 21.38 -4.81
N LEU A 261 14.61 22.20 -4.42
CA LEU A 261 15.00 23.40 -5.14
C LEU A 261 15.38 23.12 -6.62
N ASP A 262 16.06 21.98 -6.87
CA ASP A 262 16.44 21.53 -8.22
C ASP A 262 15.26 21.18 -9.13
N SER A 263 14.07 21.00 -8.57
CA SER A 263 12.84 20.70 -9.32
C SER A 263 12.24 21.94 -9.97
N VAL A 264 12.64 23.15 -9.57
CA VAL A 264 12.11 24.43 -10.05
C VAL A 264 13.12 25.12 -10.94
N ARG A 265 12.67 25.67 -12.09
CA ARG A 265 13.53 26.33 -13.07
C ARG A 265 13.64 27.83 -12.87
N SER A 266 12.56 28.47 -12.40
CA SER A 266 12.52 29.94 -12.18
C SER A 266 13.32 30.32 -10.94
N ASP A 267 14.27 31.25 -11.11
CA ASP A 267 15.09 31.74 -9.98
C ASP A 267 14.29 32.54 -8.97
N GLU A 268 13.29 33.29 -9.41
CA GLU A 268 12.32 33.98 -8.54
C GLU A 268 11.58 32.99 -7.62
N LYS A 269 11.09 31.87 -8.18
CA LYS A 269 10.42 30.82 -7.40
C LYS A 269 11.38 30.12 -6.45
N LYS A 270 12.64 29.92 -6.86
CA LYS A 270 13.69 29.35 -5.98
C LYS A 270 13.97 30.24 -4.79
N GLU A 271 13.96 31.56 -5.02
CA GLU A 271 14.16 32.53 -3.95
C GLU A 271 13.05 32.46 -2.90
N VAL A 272 11.80 32.43 -3.34
CA VAL A 272 10.65 32.24 -2.44
C VAL A 272 10.77 30.92 -1.65
N MET A 273 11.20 29.82 -2.31
CA MET A 273 11.40 28.56 -1.63
C MET A 273 12.51 28.60 -0.58
N ARG A 274 13.59 29.38 -0.80
CA ARG A 274 14.64 29.59 0.20
C ARG A 274 14.12 30.37 1.41
N ILE A 275 13.39 31.45 1.17
CA ILE A 275 12.78 32.25 2.23
C ILE A 275 11.84 31.41 3.09
N VAL A 276 10.97 30.62 2.47
CA VAL A 276 10.07 29.70 3.16
C VAL A 276 10.84 28.63 3.95
N HIS A 277 11.94 28.16 3.40
CA HIS A 277 12.77 27.16 4.07
C HIS A 277 13.50 27.74 5.30
N GLU A 278 14.06 28.95 5.18
CA GLU A 278 14.69 29.69 6.27
C GLU A 278 13.68 29.94 7.39
N ASP A 279 12.50 30.43 7.06
CA ASP A 279 11.40 30.65 8.01
C ASP A 279 11.04 29.36 8.77
N PHE A 280 10.95 28.20 8.09
CA PHE A 280 10.75 26.93 8.76
C PHE A 280 11.88 26.54 9.71
N LEU A 281 13.14 26.82 9.35
CA LEU A 281 14.27 26.55 10.25
C LEU A 281 14.23 27.41 11.50
N ASP A 282 13.94 28.71 11.34
CA ASP A 282 13.79 29.64 12.47
C ASP A 282 12.65 29.23 13.40
N GLU A 283 11.49 28.86 12.85
CA GLU A 283 10.35 28.42 13.66
C GLU A 283 10.56 27.05 14.34
N LEU A 284 11.46 26.20 13.81
CA LEU A 284 11.81 24.94 14.47
C LEU A 284 12.59 25.14 15.76
N GLU A 285 13.30 26.24 15.93
CA GLU A 285 14.01 26.58 17.17
C GLU A 285 12.98 26.69 18.33
N GLY A 286 13.13 25.83 19.33
CA GLY A 286 12.23 25.79 20.48
C GLY A 286 10.84 25.14 20.22
N SER A 287 10.58 24.62 19.02
CA SER A 287 9.27 24.01 18.69
C SER A 287 9.05 22.62 19.29
N GLY A 288 10.08 21.96 19.81
CA GLY A 288 10.02 20.55 20.22
C GLY A 288 10.34 19.54 19.10
N ALA A 289 10.64 20.02 17.88
CA ALA A 289 11.20 19.21 16.82
C ALA A 289 12.73 19.25 16.84
N THR A 290 13.38 18.14 16.50
CA THR A 290 14.84 18.03 16.50
C THR A 290 15.34 17.69 15.11
N VAL A 291 16.27 18.47 14.55
CA VAL A 291 16.94 18.16 13.29
C VAL A 291 18.16 17.28 13.57
N ARG A 292 18.23 16.14 12.88
CA ARG A 292 19.34 15.19 12.95
C ARG A 292 19.99 15.04 11.58
N HIS A 293 21.25 15.45 11.47
CA HIS A 293 22.03 15.37 10.22
C HIS A 293 22.56 13.95 9.96
N ASN A 294 21.64 13.00 9.85
CA ASN A 294 21.87 11.63 9.47
C ASN A 294 20.68 11.09 8.65
N THR A 295 20.87 9.98 7.97
CA THR A 295 19.79 9.33 7.24
C THR A 295 19.46 7.98 7.83
N LEU A 296 18.18 7.63 7.87
CA LEU A 296 17.74 6.34 8.38
C LEU A 296 17.82 5.26 7.31
N SER A 297 18.26 4.07 7.71
CA SER A 297 18.11 2.84 6.95
C SER A 297 16.71 2.23 7.16
N ALA A 298 16.35 1.23 6.35
CA ALA A 298 15.10 0.49 6.56
C ALA A 298 15.09 -0.26 7.91
N GLN A 299 16.27 -0.65 8.42
CA GLN A 299 16.35 -1.27 9.74
C GLN A 299 16.14 -0.24 10.86
N ASP A 300 16.74 0.96 10.77
CA ASP A 300 16.51 2.04 11.74
C ASP A 300 15.02 2.40 11.82
N MET A 301 14.30 2.37 10.68
CA MET A 301 12.85 2.59 10.64
C MET A 301 12.07 1.45 11.33
N ALA A 302 12.50 0.21 11.14
CA ALA A 302 11.91 -0.95 11.81
C ALA A 302 12.10 -0.84 13.34
N ASP A 303 13.30 -0.44 13.79
CA ASP A 303 13.62 -0.26 15.20
C ASP A 303 12.83 0.92 15.80
N ALA A 304 12.64 2.00 15.03
CA ALA A 304 11.81 3.13 15.44
C ALA A 304 10.33 2.71 15.64
N VAL A 305 9.78 1.89 14.73
CA VAL A 305 8.42 1.34 14.87
C VAL A 305 8.31 0.44 16.10
N ALA A 306 9.30 -0.43 16.33
CA ALA A 306 9.35 -1.28 17.53
C ALA A 306 9.42 -0.45 18.81
N GLY A 307 10.08 0.72 18.78
CA GLY A 307 10.14 1.71 19.85
C GLY A 307 8.90 2.62 19.97
N GLY A 308 7.83 2.35 19.22
CA GLY A 308 6.57 3.08 19.29
C GLY A 308 6.53 4.41 18.52
N ALA A 309 7.58 4.73 17.75
CA ALA A 309 7.56 5.86 16.82
C ALA A 309 6.86 5.50 15.52
N ILE A 310 6.32 6.50 14.83
CA ILE A 310 5.74 6.33 13.51
C ILE A 310 6.59 7.08 12.49
N PRO A 311 7.35 6.37 11.61
CA PRO A 311 8.11 6.99 10.55
C PRO A 311 7.23 7.47 9.40
N ILE A 312 7.44 8.71 8.96
CA ILE A 312 6.92 9.27 7.71
C ILE A 312 8.13 9.48 6.80
N VAL A 313 8.11 8.91 5.60
CA VAL A 313 9.31 8.81 4.77
C VAL A 313 9.07 9.37 3.38
N LEU A 314 10.01 10.19 2.91
CA LEU A 314 10.04 10.65 1.53
C LEU A 314 10.57 9.53 0.62
N ILE A 315 9.79 9.16 -0.38
CA ILE A 315 10.18 8.16 -1.39
C ILE A 315 10.11 8.73 -2.81
N SER A 316 10.80 8.08 -3.73
CA SER A 316 10.54 8.20 -5.15
C SER A 316 9.40 7.24 -5.55
N SER A 317 8.36 7.79 -6.13
CA SER A 317 7.18 7.04 -6.61
C SER A 317 7.46 6.09 -7.78
N TYR A 318 8.63 6.21 -8.42
CA TYR A 318 8.96 5.55 -9.69
C TYR A 318 8.83 4.02 -9.65
N ARG A 319 9.23 3.36 -8.57
CA ARG A 319 9.18 1.89 -8.48
C ARG A 319 7.75 1.34 -8.37
N ILE A 320 6.85 2.14 -7.80
CA ILE A 320 5.45 1.75 -7.63
C ILE A 320 4.62 2.18 -8.86
N TYR A 321 4.78 3.44 -9.30
CA TYR A 321 3.91 4.08 -10.28
C TYR A 321 4.54 4.32 -11.65
N HIS A 322 5.86 4.04 -11.81
CA HIS A 322 6.64 4.36 -13.00
C HIS A 322 6.71 5.85 -13.36
N GLU A 323 6.35 6.72 -12.42
CA GLU A 323 6.41 8.17 -12.51
C GLU A 323 7.36 8.74 -11.46
N LYS A 324 8.10 9.79 -11.81
CA LYS A 324 9.15 10.37 -10.95
C LYS A 324 8.62 11.61 -10.25
N PHE A 325 7.94 11.44 -9.12
CA PHE A 325 7.59 12.54 -8.22
C PHE A 325 7.97 12.20 -6.77
N PRO A 326 8.24 13.23 -5.93
CA PRO A 326 8.46 13.03 -4.50
C PRO A 326 7.15 12.62 -3.86
N HIS A 327 7.20 11.65 -2.96
CA HIS A 327 6.01 11.12 -2.35
C HIS A 327 6.24 10.74 -0.90
N TRP A 328 5.29 11.12 -0.02
CA TRP A 328 5.37 10.81 1.40
C TRP A 328 4.49 9.61 1.73
N VAL A 329 5.05 8.66 2.46
CA VAL A 329 4.38 7.45 2.93
C VAL A 329 4.58 7.27 4.43
N VAL A 330 3.70 6.47 5.06
CA VAL A 330 3.80 6.14 6.50
C VAL A 330 4.25 4.69 6.65
N VAL A 331 5.28 4.45 7.45
CA VAL A 331 5.66 3.10 7.86
C VAL A 331 4.77 2.68 9.02
N THR A 332 3.98 1.62 8.81
CA THR A 332 2.97 1.14 9.75
C THR A 332 3.40 -0.09 10.54
N GLY A 333 4.50 -0.71 10.14
CA GLY A 333 5.02 -1.90 10.76
C GLY A 333 6.27 -2.42 10.05
N ALA A 334 6.91 -3.40 10.65
CA ALA A 334 8.08 -4.05 10.08
C ALA A 334 8.15 -5.51 10.51
N ASP A 335 8.82 -6.34 9.71
CA ASP A 335 9.33 -7.64 10.11
C ASP A 335 10.80 -7.80 9.65
N ASP A 336 11.36 -8.99 9.71
CA ASP A 336 12.77 -9.22 9.35
C ASP A 336 13.10 -8.80 7.91
N ARG A 337 12.15 -8.94 6.97
CA ARG A 337 12.36 -8.75 5.53
C ARG A 337 11.68 -7.52 4.95
N PHE A 338 10.58 -7.07 5.56
CA PHE A 338 9.68 -6.07 4.99
C PHE A 338 9.47 -4.88 5.91
N LEU A 339 9.25 -3.71 5.30
CA LEU A 339 8.52 -2.61 5.90
C LEU A 339 7.09 -2.64 5.35
N TYR A 340 6.12 -2.42 6.21
CA TYR A 340 4.71 -2.27 5.84
C TYR A 340 4.37 -0.79 5.75
N VAL A 341 3.73 -0.38 4.67
CA VAL A 341 3.59 1.03 4.33
C VAL A 341 2.14 1.38 3.98
N HIS A 342 1.65 2.48 4.50
CA HIS A 342 0.47 3.16 3.96
C HIS A 342 0.90 4.20 2.94
N ASP A 343 0.31 4.12 1.76
CA ASP A 343 0.49 5.10 0.68
C ASP A 343 -0.81 5.88 0.49
N PRO A 344 -0.83 7.20 0.75
CA PRO A 344 -2.05 8.00 0.64
C PRO A 344 -2.47 8.34 -0.79
N LEU A 345 -1.66 8.03 -1.81
CA LEU A 345 -1.87 8.49 -3.19
C LEU A 345 -3.22 8.04 -3.79
N VAL A 346 -3.89 8.94 -4.50
CA VAL A 346 -4.99 8.64 -5.43
C VAL A 346 -4.45 8.66 -6.84
N TYR A 347 -4.22 7.50 -7.45
CA TYR A 347 -3.60 7.44 -8.79
C TYR A 347 -4.59 7.16 -9.90
N ASP A 348 -5.72 7.00 -9.92
CA ASP A 348 -6.72 6.87 -11.00
C ASP A 348 -8.10 6.50 -10.44
N ARG A 349 -9.11 7.22 -10.86
CA ARG A 349 -10.50 6.95 -10.48
C ARG A 349 -11.04 5.65 -11.08
N HIS A 350 -10.43 5.17 -12.17
CA HIS A 350 -10.83 3.96 -12.88
C HIS A 350 -10.01 2.70 -12.51
N HIS A 351 -8.84 2.87 -11.87
CA HIS A 351 -8.02 1.80 -11.34
C HIS A 351 -7.86 1.94 -9.82
N ALA A 352 -8.86 2.49 -9.17
CA ALA A 352 -8.89 3.00 -7.80
C ALA A 352 -8.53 1.98 -6.69
N HIS A 353 -8.23 0.75 -7.04
CA HIS A 353 -8.19 -0.33 -6.06
C HIS A 353 -6.85 -1.05 -5.97
N ILE A 354 -5.77 -0.34 -6.30
CA ILE A 354 -4.46 -0.79 -5.84
C ILE A 354 -4.48 -0.64 -4.33
N ASP A 355 -4.36 -1.76 -3.65
CA ASP A 355 -4.34 -1.79 -2.21
C ASP A 355 -3.09 -1.08 -1.67
N ARG A 356 -3.31 0.03 -1.01
CA ARG A 356 -2.27 0.94 -0.49
C ARG A 356 -2.13 0.90 1.03
N MET A 357 -2.88 0.00 1.65
CA MET A 357 -2.81 -0.20 3.10
C MET A 357 -1.84 -1.32 3.42
N ASN A 358 -0.93 -1.08 4.37
CA ASN A 358 0.04 -2.08 4.83
C ASN A 358 0.69 -2.84 3.67
N MET A 359 1.20 -2.09 2.68
CA MET A 359 1.90 -2.69 1.54
C MET A 359 3.24 -3.26 2.02
N PRO A 360 3.49 -4.55 1.82
CA PRO A 360 4.76 -5.16 2.17
C PRO A 360 5.82 -4.77 1.12
N ILE A 361 6.79 -3.96 1.51
CA ILE A 361 7.91 -3.56 0.65
C ILE A 361 9.18 -4.20 1.20
N PRO A 362 9.92 -4.98 0.42
CA PRO A 362 11.22 -5.53 0.85
C PRO A 362 12.14 -4.41 1.32
N LYS A 363 12.82 -4.54 2.46
CA LYS A 363 13.70 -3.52 3.04
C LYS A 363 14.73 -3.00 2.03
N ALA A 364 15.33 -3.91 1.23
CA ALA A 364 16.30 -3.54 0.19
C ALA A 364 15.69 -2.70 -0.95
N ASP A 365 14.42 -2.89 -1.29
CA ASP A 365 13.73 -2.07 -2.28
C ASP A 365 13.29 -0.74 -1.68
N PHE A 366 12.85 -0.73 -0.43
CA PHE A 366 12.52 0.50 0.29
C PHE A 366 13.73 1.45 0.38
N GLU A 367 14.92 0.93 0.67
CA GLU A 367 16.18 1.70 0.66
C GLU A 367 16.46 2.41 -0.67
N ARG A 368 16.08 1.78 -1.78
CA ARG A 368 16.21 2.37 -3.12
C ARG A 368 15.11 3.39 -3.42
N MET A 369 13.93 3.20 -2.84
CA MET A 369 12.80 4.12 -2.98
C MET A 369 12.98 5.37 -2.13
N ALA A 370 13.55 5.24 -0.93
CA ALA A 370 13.80 6.35 0.01
C ALA A 370 14.94 7.27 -0.44
N ARG A 371 15.08 7.52 -1.76
CA ARG A 371 16.04 8.43 -2.39
C ARG A 371 15.35 9.17 -3.53
N TYR A 372 15.25 10.47 -3.43
CA TYR A 372 14.56 11.28 -4.42
C TYR A 372 15.50 12.24 -5.16
N GLY A 373 15.25 12.39 -6.46
CA GLY A 373 15.90 13.37 -7.32
C GLY A 373 17.38 13.12 -7.60
N LYS A 374 18.01 14.06 -8.27
CA LYS A 374 19.45 14.01 -8.62
C LYS A 374 20.34 14.10 -7.38
N ALA A 375 19.94 14.91 -6.41
CA ALA A 375 20.64 15.07 -5.14
C ALA A 375 20.51 13.86 -4.20
N GLN A 376 19.75 12.81 -4.59
CA GLN A 376 19.49 11.62 -3.76
C GLN A 376 18.97 11.99 -2.37
N LEU A 377 18.05 12.96 -2.31
CA LEU A 377 17.46 13.45 -1.07
C LEU A 377 16.84 12.27 -0.31
N LYS A 378 17.28 12.09 0.93
CA LYS A 378 16.70 11.21 1.93
C LYS A 378 16.15 12.07 3.05
N ALA A 379 14.86 11.91 3.36
CA ALA A 379 14.22 12.59 4.47
C ALA A 379 13.22 11.65 5.15
N ALA A 380 13.25 11.61 6.46
CA ALA A 380 12.29 10.88 7.27
C ALA A 380 11.96 11.68 8.53
N LEU A 381 10.72 11.58 8.99
CA LEU A 381 10.23 12.13 10.24
C LEU A 381 9.86 10.97 11.17
N LEU A 382 10.36 10.98 12.39
CA LEU A 382 9.94 10.04 13.43
C LEU A 382 9.03 10.78 14.40
N LEU A 383 7.73 10.45 14.38
CA LEU A 383 6.74 11.03 15.27
C LEU A 383 6.59 10.17 16.53
N ARG A 384 6.49 10.84 17.69
CA ARG A 384 6.18 10.26 18.99
C ARG A 384 5.19 11.15 19.74
N PRO A 385 4.42 10.63 20.69
CA PRO A 385 3.71 11.49 21.65
C PRO A 385 4.75 12.34 22.41
N GLN A 386 4.46 13.61 22.62
CA GLN A 386 5.26 14.40 23.56
C GLN A 386 4.99 13.88 24.97
N LEU A 387 6.03 13.47 25.69
CA LEU A 387 5.89 13.08 27.08
C LEU A 387 5.47 14.35 27.88
N SER A 388 4.30 14.32 28.48
CA SER A 388 3.90 15.38 29.41
C SER A 388 4.77 15.30 30.66
N ASP A 389 5.34 16.40 31.12
CA ASP A 389 6.12 16.53 32.37
C ASP A 389 5.32 16.23 33.67
N ARG A 390 4.19 15.56 33.56
CA ARG A 390 3.31 15.22 34.70
C ARG A 390 3.79 14.07 35.58
N ALA A 391 4.97 13.51 35.34
CA ALA A 391 5.52 12.45 36.18
C ALA A 391 6.53 12.92 37.25
N ALA A 392 6.80 14.23 37.35
CA ALA A 392 7.79 14.75 38.29
C ALA A 392 7.21 15.29 39.61
N ASP A 393 5.89 15.32 39.77
CA ASP A 393 5.27 15.98 40.96
C ASP A 393 4.52 15.02 41.91
N GLY A 394 4.92 13.76 41.92
CA GLY A 394 4.30 12.70 42.72
C GLY A 394 5.15 12.10 43.86
N SER A 395 6.16 12.82 44.38
CA SER A 395 6.88 12.31 45.54
C SER A 395 7.39 13.42 46.46
N ALA A 396 6.46 14.16 47.10
CA ALA A 396 6.78 14.90 48.29
C ALA A 396 5.47 15.23 49.03
N ASP A 397 4.90 14.27 49.69
CA ASP A 397 4.19 14.52 50.94
C ASP A 397 4.00 13.20 51.69
N GLY A 398 4.69 13.07 52.78
CA GLY A 398 4.61 11.87 53.60
C GLY A 398 5.62 11.88 54.73
N SER A 399 5.55 12.84 55.64
CA SER A 399 5.93 12.58 57.02
C SER A 399 5.73 13.85 57.88
N ALA A 400 4.78 13.83 58.72
CA ALA A 400 4.85 14.33 60.10
C ALA A 400 3.44 14.27 60.70
N ASP A 401 3.29 13.45 61.59
CA ASP A 401 2.78 13.30 62.93
C ASP A 401 1.96 12.07 63.17
#